data_1dba279d3906a177982dcad6e23f47c9
#
_entry.id   1dba279d3906a177982dcad6e23f47c9
#
_cell.length_a   1.000
_cell.length_b   1.000
_cell.length_c   1.000
_cell.angle_alpha   90.00
_cell.angle_beta   90.00
_cell.angle_gamma   90.00
#
_symmetry.space_group_name_H-M   'P 1'
#
loop_
_entity.id
_entity.type
_entity.pdbx_description
1 polymer ?
#
loop_
_entity_poly.entity_id
_entity_poly.type
_entity_poly.pdbx_seq_one_letter_code
_entity_poly.pdbx_strand_id
1 'polypeptide(L)'
;SGVELNVTFSHPRYQKGKSISLDFLGYQFDVKNKELKNKLQQTAAYREERAAKILDNINAEFEKEGIEKLTKKDLKEIQASVDGVLGRPHIADYLVRKGIVRTRQEAFDKYLVKADVPKFPLYIEDASRLVRNAGGKLVFAHPNDPHGTSLVTLTKSLPEQTEIIEESILRYID
;
A
#
# COMPACT_ATOMS: atom_id res chain seq x y z
N SER A 1 -20.96 -4.01 -2.36
CA SER A 1 -19.54 -4.30 -2.64
C SER A 1 -18.70 -3.06 -2.40
N GLY A 2 -17.51 -3.23 -1.85
CA GLY A 2 -16.54 -2.19 -1.61
C GLY A 2 -15.12 -2.75 -1.72
N VAL A 3 -14.17 -1.97 -2.21
CA VAL A 3 -12.75 -2.29 -2.27
C VAL A 3 -11.92 -1.03 -2.07
N GLU A 4 -10.82 -1.15 -1.33
CA GLU A 4 -9.80 -0.11 -1.26
C GLU A 4 -8.69 -0.43 -2.26
N LEU A 5 -8.36 0.56 -3.09
CA LEU A 5 -7.34 0.48 -4.13
C LEU A 5 -6.22 1.47 -3.80
N ASN A 6 -5.00 0.95 -3.61
CA ASN A 6 -3.82 1.78 -3.46
C ASN A 6 -3.26 2.12 -4.84
N VAL A 7 -3.26 3.40 -5.18
CA VAL A 7 -2.89 3.94 -6.49
C VAL A 7 -1.52 4.59 -6.43
N THR A 8 -0.68 4.31 -7.42
CA THR A 8 0.57 5.02 -7.65
C THR A 8 0.28 6.33 -8.36
N PHE A 9 0.64 7.44 -7.76
CA PHE A 9 0.41 8.78 -8.26
C PHE A 9 1.70 9.60 -8.28
N SER A 10 1.88 10.44 -9.28
CA SER A 10 2.96 11.41 -9.35
C SER A 10 2.45 12.71 -9.99
N HIS A 11 3.00 13.83 -9.57
CA HIS A 11 2.67 15.12 -10.14
C HIS A 11 3.93 15.87 -10.53
N PRO A 12 4.05 16.38 -11.78
CA PRO A 12 5.31 16.98 -12.30
C PRO A 12 5.84 18.15 -11.49
N ARG A 13 4.94 18.95 -10.90
CA ARG A 13 5.30 20.14 -10.09
C ARG A 13 5.85 19.81 -8.71
N TYR A 14 5.64 18.56 -8.21
CA TYR A 14 5.98 18.20 -6.85
C TYR A 14 7.00 17.08 -6.79
N GLN A 15 7.90 17.14 -5.81
CA GLN A 15 8.90 16.12 -5.53
C GLN A 15 9.65 15.59 -6.76
N LYS A 16 9.90 16.46 -7.77
CA LYS A 16 10.55 16.10 -9.03
C LYS A 16 9.88 14.91 -9.73
N GLY A 17 8.56 14.80 -9.65
CA GLY A 17 7.78 13.70 -10.23
C GLY A 17 7.91 12.37 -9.49
N LYS A 18 8.43 12.35 -8.26
CA LYS A 18 8.49 11.13 -7.45
C LYS A 18 7.08 10.61 -7.16
N SER A 19 6.91 9.30 -7.32
CA SER A 19 5.62 8.66 -7.05
C SER A 19 5.32 8.58 -5.56
N ILE A 20 4.06 8.81 -5.24
CA ILE A 20 3.45 8.57 -3.92
C ILE A 20 2.34 7.53 -4.05
N SER A 21 1.84 7.04 -2.91
CA SER A 21 0.62 6.23 -2.88
C SER A 21 -0.56 7.10 -2.46
N LEU A 22 -1.69 6.91 -3.14
CA LEU A 22 -2.99 7.47 -2.77
C LEU A 22 -4.01 6.35 -2.66
N ASP A 23 -4.97 6.46 -1.76
CA ASP A 23 -6.00 5.43 -1.58
C ASP A 23 -7.33 5.90 -2.19
N PHE A 24 -7.98 4.98 -2.91
CA PHE A 24 -9.27 5.17 -3.53
C PHE A 24 -10.22 4.05 -3.12
N LEU A 25 -11.49 4.37 -2.98
CA LEU A 25 -12.54 3.43 -2.62
C LEU A 25 -13.43 3.18 -3.84
N GLY A 26 -13.51 1.91 -4.25
CA GLY A 26 -14.48 1.47 -5.26
C GLY A 26 -15.74 0.95 -4.59
N TYR A 27 -16.92 1.43 -5.01
CA TYR A 27 -18.21 1.04 -4.47
C TYR A 27 -19.17 0.54 -5.54
N GLN A 28 -20.16 -0.25 -5.12
CA GLN A 28 -21.33 -0.67 -5.93
C GLN A 28 -21.00 -1.44 -7.22
N PHE A 29 -19.76 -1.92 -7.37
CA PHE A 29 -19.36 -2.69 -8.55
C PHE A 29 -19.90 -4.12 -8.52
N ASP A 30 -20.04 -4.72 -9.71
CA ASP A 30 -20.36 -6.13 -9.87
C ASP A 30 -19.16 -6.99 -9.45
N VAL A 31 -19.33 -7.74 -8.37
CA VAL A 31 -18.30 -8.66 -7.83
C VAL A 31 -17.96 -9.81 -8.79
N LYS A 32 -18.81 -10.07 -9.80
CA LYS A 32 -18.59 -11.10 -10.82
C LYS A 32 -17.83 -10.58 -12.04
N ASN A 33 -17.56 -9.26 -12.11
CA ASN A 33 -16.78 -8.68 -13.20
C ASN A 33 -15.38 -9.33 -13.25
N LYS A 34 -15.11 -10.02 -14.37
CA LYS A 34 -13.88 -10.83 -14.52
C LYS A 34 -12.62 -9.98 -14.54
N GLU A 35 -12.64 -8.81 -15.17
CA GLU A 35 -11.48 -7.94 -15.31
C GLU A 35 -11.05 -7.40 -13.94
N LEU A 36 -12.00 -6.84 -13.19
CA LEU A 36 -11.76 -6.34 -11.83
C LEU A 36 -11.30 -7.47 -10.90
N LYS A 37 -11.97 -8.62 -10.92
CA LYS A 37 -11.60 -9.79 -10.12
C LYS A 37 -10.18 -10.26 -10.40
N ASN A 38 -9.80 -10.39 -11.67
CA ASN A 38 -8.45 -10.79 -12.06
C ASN A 38 -7.40 -9.80 -11.57
N LYS A 39 -7.65 -8.49 -11.69
CA LYS A 39 -6.74 -7.47 -11.20
C LYS A 39 -6.57 -7.53 -9.68
N LEU A 40 -7.66 -7.70 -8.94
CA LEU A 40 -7.61 -7.85 -7.48
C LEU A 40 -6.84 -9.10 -7.06
N GLN A 41 -7.02 -10.23 -7.77
CA GLN A 41 -6.25 -11.46 -7.53
C GLN A 41 -4.76 -11.27 -7.82
N GLN A 42 -4.38 -10.63 -8.92
CA GLN A 42 -2.98 -10.30 -9.22
C GLN A 42 -2.36 -9.42 -8.12
N THR A 43 -3.11 -8.43 -7.66
CA THR A 43 -2.66 -7.54 -6.59
C THR A 43 -2.47 -8.32 -5.27
N ALA A 44 -3.36 -9.24 -4.95
CA ALA A 44 -3.25 -10.10 -3.76
C ALA A 44 -2.01 -11.02 -3.84
N ALA A 45 -1.82 -11.71 -4.96
CA ALA A 45 -0.65 -12.57 -5.19
C ALA A 45 0.66 -11.78 -5.07
N TYR A 46 0.73 -10.58 -5.68
CA TYR A 46 1.91 -9.73 -5.58
C TYR A 46 2.20 -9.29 -4.13
N ARG A 47 1.16 -9.06 -3.32
CA ARG A 47 1.34 -8.70 -1.90
C ARG A 47 1.97 -9.83 -1.10
N GLU A 48 1.62 -11.07 -1.38
CA GLU A 48 2.24 -12.25 -0.74
C GLU A 48 3.71 -12.37 -1.13
N GLU A 49 4.02 -12.25 -2.43
CA GLU A 49 5.41 -12.25 -2.90
C GLU A 49 6.22 -11.09 -2.31
N ARG A 50 5.61 -9.91 -2.24
CA ARG A 50 6.23 -8.72 -1.65
C ARG A 50 6.55 -8.93 -0.18
N ALA A 51 5.64 -9.54 0.58
CA ALA A 51 5.86 -9.85 1.99
C ALA A 51 7.04 -10.82 2.18
N ALA A 52 7.13 -11.86 1.34
CA ALA A 52 8.26 -12.78 1.36
C ALA A 52 9.58 -12.05 1.05
N LYS A 53 9.62 -11.20 0.03
CA LYS A 53 10.82 -10.40 -0.31
C LYS A 53 11.22 -9.44 0.82
N ILE A 54 10.24 -8.83 1.51
CA ILE A 54 10.53 -7.99 2.69
C ILE A 54 11.17 -8.82 3.79
N LEU A 55 10.69 -10.04 4.06
CA LEU A 55 11.32 -10.93 5.04
C LEU A 55 12.75 -11.31 4.63
N ASP A 56 12.98 -11.62 3.35
CA ASP A 56 14.33 -11.92 2.85
C ASP A 56 15.28 -10.73 3.05
N ASN A 57 14.82 -9.51 2.79
CA ASN A 57 15.59 -8.29 3.02
C ASN A 57 15.88 -8.07 4.52
N ILE A 58 14.90 -8.32 5.40
CA ILE A 58 15.10 -8.27 6.86
C ILE A 58 16.13 -9.31 7.28
N ASN A 59 16.05 -10.53 6.76
CA ASN A 59 16.97 -11.60 7.06
C ASN A 59 18.41 -11.27 6.67
N ALA A 60 18.60 -10.49 5.60
CA ALA A 60 19.95 -10.01 5.23
C ALA A 60 20.52 -9.04 6.28
N GLU A 61 19.68 -8.22 6.92
CA GLU A 61 20.12 -7.37 8.05
C GLU A 61 20.35 -8.21 9.31
N PHE A 62 19.48 -9.16 9.61
CA PHE A 62 19.63 -10.08 10.76
C PHE A 62 20.92 -10.87 10.71
N GLU A 63 21.32 -11.33 9.51
CA GLU A 63 22.60 -12.05 9.33
C GLU A 63 23.81 -11.19 9.73
N LYS A 64 23.79 -9.89 9.45
CA LYS A 64 24.85 -8.95 9.84
C LYS A 64 24.90 -8.73 11.35
N GLU A 65 23.76 -8.82 12.03
CA GLU A 65 23.60 -8.57 13.46
C GLU A 65 23.68 -9.88 14.30
N GLY A 66 23.82 -11.04 13.66
CA GLY A 66 23.82 -12.34 14.34
C GLY A 66 22.47 -12.73 14.92
N ILE A 67 21.37 -12.19 14.37
CA ILE A 67 19.99 -12.51 14.77
C ILE A 67 19.50 -13.72 13.95
N GLU A 68 18.73 -14.59 14.60
CA GLU A 68 18.10 -15.73 13.93
C GLU A 68 17.17 -15.27 12.80
N LYS A 69 17.32 -15.90 11.62
CA LYS A 69 16.50 -15.56 10.43
C LYS A 69 15.04 -15.96 10.60
N LEU A 70 14.16 -15.12 10.12
CA LEU A 70 12.74 -15.44 9.97
C LEU A 70 12.56 -16.50 8.87
N THR A 71 11.68 -17.44 9.11
CA THR A 71 11.40 -18.59 8.24
C THR A 71 10.06 -18.43 7.51
N LYS A 72 9.76 -19.35 6.60
CA LYS A 72 8.42 -19.47 6.00
C LYS A 72 7.32 -19.74 7.04
N LYS A 73 7.67 -20.35 8.17
CA LYS A 73 6.72 -20.56 9.28
C LYS A 73 6.35 -19.22 9.91
N ASP A 74 7.34 -18.37 10.17
CA ASP A 74 7.12 -17.01 10.69
C ASP A 74 6.21 -16.20 9.76
N LEU A 75 6.43 -16.25 8.44
CA LEU A 75 5.57 -15.59 7.46
C LEU A 75 4.12 -16.08 7.55
N LYS A 76 3.91 -17.39 7.65
CA LYS A 76 2.55 -17.96 7.82
C LYS A 76 1.89 -17.54 9.13
N GLU A 77 2.66 -17.44 10.23
CA GLU A 77 2.14 -16.94 11.51
C GLU A 77 1.72 -15.46 11.41
N ILE A 78 2.50 -14.64 10.71
CA ILE A 78 2.14 -13.24 10.45
C ILE A 78 0.85 -13.18 9.61
N GLN A 79 0.77 -13.95 8.53
CA GLN A 79 -0.41 -14.02 7.66
C GLN A 79 -1.66 -14.46 8.42
N ALA A 80 -1.55 -15.49 9.26
CA ALA A 80 -2.67 -16.00 10.06
C ALA A 80 -3.14 -15.02 11.15
N SER A 81 -2.32 -14.05 11.55
CA SER A 81 -2.67 -13.03 12.55
C SER A 81 -3.39 -11.82 11.97
N VAL A 82 -3.64 -11.80 10.66
CA VAL A 82 -4.20 -10.64 9.95
C VAL A 82 -5.54 -10.98 9.33
N ASP A 83 -6.59 -10.28 9.75
CA ASP A 83 -7.88 -10.29 9.07
C ASP A 83 -7.80 -9.35 7.87
N GLY A 84 -7.34 -9.87 6.71
CA GLY A 84 -7.25 -9.11 5.48
C GLY A 84 -5.86 -9.05 4.87
N VAL A 85 -5.33 -7.84 4.63
CA VAL A 85 -4.11 -7.64 3.84
C VAL A 85 -2.88 -7.52 4.71
N LEU A 86 -1.91 -8.42 4.49
CA LEU A 86 -0.60 -8.34 5.12
C LEU A 86 0.17 -7.08 4.69
N GLY A 87 0.61 -6.30 5.67
CA GLY A 87 1.44 -5.11 5.49
C GLY A 87 2.62 -5.06 6.47
N ARG A 88 3.54 -4.12 6.24
CA ARG A 88 4.70 -3.90 7.12
C ARG A 88 4.36 -3.70 8.61
N PRO A 89 3.25 -3.03 8.98
CA PRO A 89 2.87 -2.94 10.39
C PRO A 89 2.69 -4.29 11.08
N HIS A 90 2.15 -5.29 10.37
CA HIS A 90 1.96 -6.65 10.90
C HIS A 90 3.30 -7.37 11.09
N ILE A 91 4.27 -7.12 10.19
CA ILE A 91 5.64 -7.61 10.38
C ILE A 91 6.28 -6.91 11.58
N ALA A 92 6.08 -5.60 11.75
CA ALA A 92 6.58 -4.87 12.92
C ALA A 92 6.05 -5.46 14.23
N ASP A 93 4.74 -5.74 14.31
CA ASP A 93 4.12 -6.37 15.48
C ASP A 93 4.69 -7.75 15.75
N TYR A 94 4.99 -8.51 14.71
CA TYR A 94 5.62 -9.81 14.85
C TYR A 94 7.02 -9.70 15.42
N LEU A 95 7.82 -8.75 14.95
CA LEU A 95 9.19 -8.50 15.48
C LEU A 95 9.16 -8.07 16.95
N VAL A 96 8.18 -7.25 17.33
CA VAL A 96 7.94 -6.87 18.75
C VAL A 96 7.57 -8.10 19.59
N ARG A 97 6.62 -8.92 19.10
CA ARG A 97 6.17 -10.13 19.80
C ARG A 97 7.29 -11.17 19.96
N LYS A 98 8.19 -11.24 19.00
CA LYS A 98 9.41 -12.10 19.08
C LYS A 98 10.50 -11.52 19.99
N GLY A 99 10.35 -10.30 20.49
CA GLY A 99 11.35 -9.64 21.33
C GLY A 99 12.61 -9.17 20.57
N ILE A 100 12.56 -9.13 19.24
CA ILE A 100 13.66 -8.66 18.38
C ILE A 100 13.80 -7.14 18.48
N VAL A 101 12.68 -6.44 18.60
CA VAL A 101 12.59 -5.01 18.83
C VAL A 101 11.60 -4.71 19.97
N ARG A 102 11.68 -3.52 20.55
CA ARG A 102 10.81 -3.12 21.67
C ARG A 102 9.51 -2.46 21.21
N THR A 103 9.53 -1.77 20.07
CA THR A 103 8.40 -1.01 19.55
C THR A 103 8.26 -1.17 18.04
N ARG A 104 7.06 -0.89 17.51
CA ARG A 104 6.83 -0.78 16.07
C ARG A 104 7.76 0.23 15.41
N GLN A 105 7.94 1.40 16.04
CA GLN A 105 8.82 2.45 15.50
C GLN A 105 10.24 1.93 15.34
N GLU A 106 10.78 1.24 16.33
CA GLU A 106 12.10 0.62 16.27
C GLU A 106 12.19 -0.41 15.12
N ALA A 107 11.15 -1.21 14.90
CA ALA A 107 11.10 -2.15 13.77
C ALA A 107 11.18 -1.43 12.42
N PHE A 108 10.47 -0.31 12.27
CA PHE A 108 10.52 0.50 11.05
C PHE A 108 11.90 1.13 10.85
N ASP A 109 12.45 1.75 11.88
CA ASP A 109 13.71 2.48 11.78
C ASP A 109 14.91 1.56 11.49
N LYS A 110 14.95 0.40 12.15
CA LYS A 110 16.06 -0.54 11.99
C LYS A 110 15.96 -1.39 10.72
N TYR A 111 14.77 -1.88 10.40
CA TYR A 111 14.60 -2.93 9.39
C TYR A 111 13.63 -2.58 8.27
N LEU A 112 12.38 -2.20 8.58
CA LEU A 112 11.30 -2.19 7.59
C LEU A 112 11.37 -1.07 6.55
N VAL A 113 12.03 0.06 6.87
CA VAL A 113 12.28 1.13 5.90
C VAL A 113 13.29 0.67 4.86
N LYS A 114 14.38 0.01 5.29
CA LYS A 114 15.43 -0.50 4.41
C LYS A 114 14.97 -1.71 3.61
N ALA A 115 14.14 -2.57 4.22
CA ALA A 115 13.64 -3.80 3.62
C ALA A 115 12.47 -3.59 2.67
N ASP A 116 12.00 -2.35 2.48
CA ASP A 116 10.81 -2.09 1.68
C ASP A 116 10.96 -2.54 0.22
N VAL A 117 9.89 -3.08 -0.30
CA VAL A 117 9.76 -3.50 -1.70
C VAL A 117 8.61 -2.71 -2.32
N PRO A 118 8.74 -2.19 -3.55
CA PRO A 118 7.69 -1.42 -4.21
C PRO A 118 6.34 -2.13 -4.18
N LYS A 119 5.27 -1.36 -4.02
CA LYS A 119 3.91 -1.87 -4.14
C LYS A 119 3.59 -2.21 -5.60
N PHE A 120 2.59 -3.05 -5.82
CA PHE A 120 2.09 -3.33 -7.16
C PHE A 120 1.61 -2.02 -7.80
N PRO A 121 2.11 -1.64 -8.98
CA PRO A 121 1.71 -0.40 -9.63
C PRO A 121 0.27 -0.51 -10.13
N LEU A 122 -0.59 0.37 -9.66
CA LEU A 122 -1.93 0.61 -10.17
C LEU A 122 -2.06 2.12 -10.35
N TYR A 123 -2.31 2.57 -11.56
CA TYR A 123 -2.49 3.99 -11.87
C TYR A 123 -3.98 4.36 -11.80
N ILE A 124 -4.26 5.65 -11.58
CA ILE A 124 -5.62 6.14 -11.36
C ILE A 124 -6.53 5.88 -12.57
N GLU A 125 -5.99 5.98 -13.77
CA GLU A 125 -6.69 5.68 -15.03
C GLU A 125 -7.21 4.25 -15.04
N ASP A 126 -6.35 3.29 -14.69
CA ASP A 126 -6.70 1.87 -14.63
C ASP A 126 -7.68 1.58 -13.49
N ALA A 127 -7.48 2.18 -12.32
CA ALA A 127 -8.39 2.01 -11.19
C ALA A 127 -9.80 2.50 -11.55
N SER A 128 -9.90 3.70 -12.13
CA SER A 128 -11.16 4.28 -12.59
C SER A 128 -11.84 3.41 -13.65
N ARG A 129 -11.09 3.01 -14.68
CA ARG A 129 -11.60 2.16 -15.76
C ARG A 129 -12.12 0.82 -15.24
N LEU A 130 -11.35 0.16 -14.38
CA LEU A 130 -11.72 -1.15 -13.83
C LEU A 130 -12.99 -1.09 -12.99
N VAL A 131 -13.11 -0.08 -12.11
CA VAL A 131 -14.29 0.07 -11.25
C VAL A 131 -15.52 0.46 -12.07
N ARG A 132 -15.39 1.42 -13.00
CA ARG A 132 -16.49 1.87 -13.87
C ARG A 132 -16.94 0.78 -14.85
N ASN A 133 -16.02 0.01 -15.43
CA ASN A 133 -16.36 -1.14 -16.29
C ASN A 133 -17.10 -2.25 -15.52
N ALA A 134 -16.91 -2.31 -14.21
CA ALA A 134 -17.66 -3.19 -13.32
C ALA A 134 -18.99 -2.58 -12.84
N GLY A 135 -19.40 -1.42 -13.35
CA GLY A 135 -20.62 -0.70 -12.98
C GLY A 135 -20.53 0.05 -11.64
N GLY A 136 -19.34 0.17 -11.08
CA GLY A 136 -19.09 0.82 -9.80
C GLY A 136 -18.71 2.28 -9.90
N LYS A 137 -18.47 2.88 -8.74
CA LYS A 137 -18.02 4.26 -8.55
C LYS A 137 -16.70 4.31 -7.82
N LEU A 138 -15.82 5.25 -8.21
CA LEU A 138 -14.52 5.45 -7.59
C LEU A 138 -14.52 6.76 -6.79
N VAL A 139 -14.08 6.70 -5.54
CA VAL A 139 -14.03 7.84 -4.62
C VAL A 139 -12.61 8.01 -4.10
N PHE A 140 -12.11 9.24 -4.04
CA PHE A 140 -10.80 9.53 -3.44
C PHE A 140 -10.92 9.49 -1.91
N ALA A 141 -10.12 8.63 -1.27
CA ALA A 141 -10.14 8.45 0.17
C ALA A 141 -9.19 9.44 0.86
N HIS A 142 -9.62 9.98 2.00
CA HIS A 142 -8.84 10.79 2.94
C HIS A 142 -7.71 11.64 2.30
N PRO A 143 -8.02 12.55 1.35
CA PRO A 143 -7.04 13.28 0.55
C PRO A 143 -6.06 14.12 1.36
N ASN A 144 -6.43 14.50 2.59
CA ASN A 144 -5.68 15.39 3.47
C ASN A 144 -5.31 14.73 4.81
N ASP A 145 -5.15 13.41 4.86
CA ASP A 145 -4.71 12.72 6.08
C ASP A 145 -3.22 13.03 6.37
N PRO A 146 -2.89 13.64 7.52
CA PRO A 146 -1.50 13.97 7.87
C PRO A 146 -0.63 12.75 8.17
N HIS A 147 -1.23 11.59 8.42
CA HIS A 147 -0.55 10.35 8.84
C HIS A 147 -0.61 9.22 7.81
N GLY A 148 -1.29 9.44 6.69
CA GLY A 148 -1.57 8.39 5.71
C GLY A 148 -0.99 8.62 4.33
N THR A 149 -1.49 7.84 3.40
CA THR A 149 -1.23 7.94 1.96
C THR A 149 -2.11 9.04 1.36
N SER A 150 -1.68 10.28 1.41
CA SER A 150 -2.46 11.44 1.03
C SER A 150 -1.64 12.50 0.28
N LEU A 151 -2.30 13.54 -0.23
CA LEU A 151 -1.67 14.67 -0.90
C LEU A 151 -0.77 15.50 0.02
N VAL A 152 -0.93 15.38 1.35
CA VAL A 152 -0.03 16.01 2.35
C VAL A 152 1.42 15.58 2.14
N THR A 153 1.65 14.41 1.57
CA THR A 153 2.99 13.93 1.19
C THR A 153 3.63 14.79 0.09
N LEU A 154 2.83 15.41 -0.80
CA LEU A 154 3.31 16.30 -1.85
C LEU A 154 3.39 17.74 -1.36
N THR A 155 2.32 18.23 -0.76
CA THR A 155 2.20 19.60 -0.24
C THR A 155 1.26 19.67 0.95
N LYS A 156 1.55 20.56 1.91
CA LYS A 156 0.67 20.86 3.04
C LYS A 156 -0.32 21.99 2.74
N SER A 157 -0.18 22.65 1.60
CA SER A 157 -1.04 23.75 1.15
C SER A 157 -2.37 23.23 0.63
N LEU A 158 -3.47 23.55 1.30
CA LEU A 158 -4.81 23.15 0.86
C LEU A 158 -5.17 23.68 -0.54
N PRO A 159 -4.88 24.94 -0.90
CA PRO A 159 -5.09 25.41 -2.27
C PRO A 159 -4.36 24.57 -3.31
N GLU A 160 -3.07 24.23 -3.08
CA GLU A 160 -2.30 23.38 -4.00
C GLU A 160 -2.83 21.95 -4.08
N GLN A 161 -3.31 21.38 -2.96
CA GLN A 161 -3.98 20.08 -2.98
C GLN A 161 -5.26 20.12 -3.82
N THR A 162 -6.03 21.21 -3.72
CA THR A 162 -7.23 21.41 -4.53
C THR A 162 -6.88 21.46 -6.02
N GLU A 163 -5.86 22.23 -6.42
CA GLU A 163 -5.40 22.26 -7.81
C GLU A 163 -4.99 20.88 -8.31
N ILE A 164 -4.25 20.10 -7.52
CA ILE A 164 -3.85 18.72 -7.89
C ILE A 164 -5.10 17.86 -8.14
N ILE A 165 -6.11 17.96 -7.27
CA ILE A 165 -7.35 17.20 -7.42
C ILE A 165 -8.06 17.61 -8.72
N GLU A 166 -8.24 18.89 -8.96
CA GLU A 166 -8.95 19.42 -10.14
C GLU A 166 -8.23 19.04 -11.44
N GLU A 167 -6.93 19.21 -11.50
CA GLU A 167 -6.14 18.96 -12.71
C GLU A 167 -5.95 17.47 -13.02
N SER A 168 -5.74 16.63 -11.99
CA SER A 168 -5.18 15.30 -12.17
C SER A 168 -6.05 14.16 -11.64
N ILE A 169 -7.04 14.41 -10.80
CA ILE A 169 -7.82 13.37 -10.10
C ILE A 169 -9.29 13.43 -10.45
N LEU A 170 -9.89 14.63 -10.47
CA LEU A 170 -11.33 14.84 -10.51
C LEU A 170 -12.02 14.09 -11.66
N ARG A 171 -11.40 14.01 -12.84
CA ARG A 171 -11.94 13.30 -14.02
C ARG A 171 -12.05 11.78 -13.85
N TYR A 172 -11.40 11.22 -12.86
CA TYR A 172 -11.34 9.77 -12.61
C TYR A 172 -12.25 9.30 -11.48
N ILE A 173 -12.77 10.22 -10.67
CA ILE A 173 -13.65 9.93 -9.52
C ILE A 173 -15.11 10.29 -9.82
N ASP A 174 -16.04 9.81 -8.98
CA ASP A 174 -17.49 9.98 -9.12
C ASP A 174 -18.10 10.81 -7.99
#